data_889a0f1f83e9fd7dba5a46e7f7c97ce0
#
_entry.id   889a0f1f83e9fd7dba5a46e7f7c97ce0
#
_cell.length_a   1.000
_cell.length_b   1.000
_cell.length_c   1.000
_cell.angle_alpha   90.00
_cell.angle_beta   90.00
_cell.angle_gamma   90.00
#
_symmetry.space_group_name_H-M   'P 1'
#
loop_
_entity.id
_entity.type
_entity.pdbx_description
1 polymer ?
#
loop_
_entity_poly.entity_id
_entity_poly.type
_entity_poly.pdbx_seq_one_letter_code
_entity_poly.pdbx_strand_id
1 'polypeptide(L)'
;MNYTTAQIITKYLIGEGIIESPTKLAIWPGYISHLPGGKSVQQAVALSDTQGVNNGRIMKTGEVIEHPGLQIRVRSRDFETSFKKATEAADKLSTTIRETVTMNDGSKYLINNVSRFSSILPMGVEPETRLFLCSVNFTATITEI
;
A
#
# COMPACT_ATOMS: atom_id res chain seq x y z
N MET A 1 17.26 -6.09 1.44
CA MET A 1 16.01 -5.92 2.21
C MET A 1 15.31 -7.25 2.39
N ASN A 2 14.86 -7.53 3.61
CA ASN A 2 14.13 -8.77 3.90
C ASN A 2 12.60 -8.61 3.78
N TYR A 3 12.14 -7.38 3.58
CA TYR A 3 10.73 -7.08 3.45
C TYR A 3 10.47 -6.33 2.16
N THR A 4 9.29 -6.58 1.57
CA THR A 4 8.90 -5.87 0.36
C THR A 4 8.34 -4.49 0.71
N THR A 5 8.24 -3.64 -0.31
CA THR A 5 7.63 -2.32 -0.16
C THR A 5 6.21 -2.41 0.40
N ALA A 6 5.41 -3.36 -0.12
CA ALA A 6 4.04 -3.55 0.37
C ALA A 6 4.00 -3.90 1.85
N GLN A 7 4.90 -4.75 2.33
CA GLN A 7 4.97 -5.11 3.75
C GLN A 7 5.32 -3.90 4.62
N ILE A 8 6.30 -3.12 4.20
CA ILE A 8 6.76 -1.95 4.96
C ILE A 8 5.67 -0.87 5.03
N ILE A 9 5.05 -0.55 3.90
CA ILE A 9 3.98 0.45 3.85
C ILE A 9 2.74 -0.02 4.61
N THR A 10 2.41 -1.30 4.54
CA THR A 10 1.30 -1.86 5.33
C THR A 10 1.54 -1.65 6.82
N LYS A 11 2.75 -1.96 7.29
CA LYS A 11 3.11 -1.75 8.70
C LYS A 11 3.00 -0.28 9.09
N TYR A 12 3.46 0.60 8.22
CA TYR A 12 3.37 2.05 8.44
C TYR A 12 1.93 2.52 8.56
N LEU A 13 1.06 2.12 7.62
CA LEU A 13 -0.34 2.55 7.61
C LEU A 13 -1.12 1.98 8.81
N ILE A 14 -0.78 0.78 9.27
CA ILE A 14 -1.37 0.22 10.49
C ILE A 14 -0.96 1.06 11.70
N GLY A 15 0.30 1.44 11.79
CA GLY A 15 0.79 2.28 12.88
C GLY A 15 0.15 3.67 12.89
N GLU A 16 -0.21 4.19 11.74
CA GLU A 16 -0.88 5.50 11.61
C GLU A 16 -2.40 5.43 11.74
N GLY A 17 -2.96 4.24 11.92
CA GLY A 17 -4.39 4.07 12.11
C GLY A 17 -5.23 4.16 10.84
N ILE A 18 -4.61 4.16 9.65
CA ILE A 18 -5.34 4.21 8.37
C ILE A 18 -5.98 2.87 8.07
N ILE A 19 -5.27 1.79 8.32
CA ILE A 19 -5.77 0.41 8.19
C ILE A 19 -5.46 -0.35 9.49
N GLU A 20 -5.98 -1.56 9.59
CA GLU A 20 -5.82 -2.38 10.78
C GLU A 20 -5.26 -3.76 10.42
N SER A 21 -4.65 -4.41 11.40
CA SER A 21 -4.26 -5.82 11.24
C SER A 21 -5.53 -6.67 11.04
N PRO A 22 -5.48 -7.72 10.20
CA PRO A 22 -6.66 -8.55 9.95
C PRO A 22 -7.13 -9.27 11.23
N THR A 23 -8.27 -8.83 11.74
CA THR A 23 -8.93 -9.46 12.88
C THR A 23 -10.44 -9.44 12.63
N LYS A 24 -11.19 -10.17 13.45
CA LYS A 24 -12.65 -10.21 13.33
C LYS A 24 -13.32 -8.86 13.59
N LEU A 25 -12.65 -7.98 14.36
CA LEU A 25 -13.17 -6.67 14.75
C LEU A 25 -12.62 -5.53 13.88
N ALA A 26 -11.71 -5.83 12.94
CA ALA A 26 -11.12 -4.81 12.11
C ALA A 26 -12.15 -4.22 11.13
N ILE A 27 -12.23 -2.90 11.07
CA ILE A 27 -13.11 -2.18 10.16
C ILE A 27 -12.49 -2.14 8.77
N TRP A 28 -11.18 -1.85 8.71
CA TRP A 28 -10.41 -1.81 7.47
C TRP A 28 -9.18 -2.71 7.57
N PRO A 29 -9.37 -4.04 7.53
CA PRO A 29 -8.22 -4.95 7.61
C PRO A 29 -7.32 -4.80 6.38
N GLY A 30 -6.01 -4.76 6.61
CA GLY A 30 -5.01 -4.65 5.56
C GLY A 30 -4.40 -6.01 5.23
N TYR A 31 -4.33 -6.33 3.95
CA TYR A 31 -3.79 -7.59 3.43
C TYR A 31 -2.62 -7.32 2.49
N ILE A 32 -1.73 -8.29 2.38
CA ILE A 32 -0.59 -8.22 1.47
C ILE A 32 -0.91 -9.04 0.23
N SER A 33 -0.79 -8.41 -0.93
CA SER A 33 -0.91 -9.02 -2.27
C SER A 33 -2.30 -9.43 -2.71
N HIS A 34 -3.23 -9.72 -1.82
CA HIS A 34 -4.56 -10.21 -2.21
C HIS A 34 -5.64 -9.71 -1.26
N LEU A 35 -6.84 -9.55 -1.79
CA LEU A 35 -8.03 -9.30 -1.00
C LEU A 35 -8.64 -10.63 -0.55
N PRO A 36 -9.25 -10.68 0.66
CA PRO A 36 -9.88 -11.91 1.13
C PRO A 36 -11.06 -12.29 0.23
N GLY A 37 -11.22 -13.58 -0.05
CA GLY A 37 -12.36 -14.08 -0.81
C GLY A 37 -13.62 -14.17 0.03
N GLY A 38 -14.76 -14.33 -0.67
CA GLY A 38 -16.05 -14.51 -0.03
C GLY A 38 -16.69 -13.22 0.46
N LYS A 39 -17.84 -13.35 1.13
CA LYS A 39 -18.66 -12.23 1.58
C LYS A 39 -18.50 -11.88 3.04
N SER A 40 -17.68 -12.62 3.79
CA SER A 40 -17.50 -12.42 5.22
C SER A 40 -16.72 -11.15 5.56
N VAL A 41 -15.82 -10.72 4.67
CA VAL A 41 -15.06 -9.48 4.84
C VAL A 41 -15.40 -8.57 3.69
N GLN A 42 -16.17 -7.53 3.94
CA GLN A 42 -16.63 -6.61 2.90
C GLN A 42 -15.69 -5.44 2.69
N GLN A 43 -15.26 -4.82 3.78
CA GLN A 43 -14.27 -3.73 3.73
C GLN A 43 -12.89 -4.31 3.89
N ALA A 44 -12.00 -4.02 2.95
CA ALA A 44 -10.63 -4.50 3.00
C ALA A 44 -9.72 -3.63 2.14
N VAL A 45 -8.46 -3.61 2.52
CA VAL A 45 -7.41 -2.92 1.77
C VAL A 45 -6.30 -3.93 1.49
N ALA A 46 -5.87 -4.02 0.24
CA ALA A 46 -4.74 -4.87 -0.13
C ALA A 46 -3.63 -4.02 -0.72
N LEU A 47 -2.42 -4.26 -0.27
CA LEU A 47 -1.22 -3.61 -0.79
C LEU A 47 -0.38 -4.65 -1.52
N SER A 48 -0.07 -4.36 -2.76
CA SER A 48 0.68 -5.28 -3.63
C SER A 48 1.92 -4.59 -4.18
N ASP A 49 3.01 -5.33 -4.28
CA ASP A 49 4.19 -4.85 -4.96
C ASP A 49 3.96 -4.86 -6.45
N THR A 50 4.35 -3.78 -7.12
CA THR A 50 4.27 -3.66 -8.57
C THR A 50 5.64 -3.35 -9.14
N GLN A 51 5.76 -3.44 -10.46
CA GLN A 51 6.97 -3.06 -11.14
C GLN A 51 7.22 -1.56 -10.95
N GLY A 52 8.34 -1.22 -10.35
CA GLY A 52 8.73 0.17 -10.12
C GLY A 52 9.55 0.73 -11.26
N VAL A 53 10.23 1.84 -10.98
CA VAL A 53 11.11 2.52 -11.91
C VAL A 53 12.56 2.31 -11.47
N ASN A 54 13.40 1.93 -12.43
CA ASN A 54 14.84 1.78 -12.22
C ASN A 54 15.55 2.88 -13.02
N ASN A 55 16.26 3.76 -12.32
CA ASN A 55 16.96 4.89 -12.96
C ASN A 55 18.34 4.53 -13.49
N GLY A 56 18.68 3.23 -13.47
CA GLY A 56 19.96 2.74 -13.95
C GLY A 56 21.04 2.76 -12.88
N ARG A 57 22.26 2.47 -13.30
CA ARG A 57 23.39 2.31 -12.39
C ARG A 57 24.21 3.60 -12.36
N ILE A 58 24.63 4.01 -11.16
CA ILE A 58 25.59 5.12 -11.01
C ILE A 58 26.97 4.62 -11.42
N MET A 59 27.56 5.25 -12.43
CA MET A 59 28.80 4.75 -13.05
C MET A 59 29.99 4.70 -12.10
N LYS A 60 30.08 5.60 -11.15
CA LYS A 60 31.23 5.63 -10.21
C LYS A 60 31.14 4.55 -9.12
N THR A 61 29.94 4.30 -8.59
CA THR A 61 29.76 3.40 -7.44
C THR A 61 29.15 2.06 -7.81
N GLY A 62 28.54 1.97 -9.00
CA GLY A 62 27.81 0.78 -9.42
C GLY A 62 26.45 0.64 -8.75
N GLU A 63 26.02 1.61 -7.95
CA GLU A 63 24.71 1.57 -7.31
C GLU A 63 23.59 1.68 -8.33
N VAL A 64 22.52 0.91 -8.09
CA VAL A 64 21.29 0.96 -8.90
C VAL A 64 20.24 1.72 -8.11
N ILE A 65 19.70 2.79 -8.71
CA ILE A 65 18.64 3.57 -8.09
C ILE A 65 17.31 3.00 -8.51
N GLU A 66 16.56 2.45 -7.55
CA GLU A 66 15.28 1.84 -7.78
C GLU A 66 14.18 2.61 -7.03
N HIS A 67 13.03 2.72 -7.67
CA HIS A 67 11.81 3.24 -7.06
C HIS A 67 10.75 2.14 -7.13
N PRO A 68 10.69 1.27 -6.10
CA PRO A 68 9.72 0.17 -6.09
C PRO A 68 8.30 0.67 -6.25
N GLY A 69 7.49 -0.10 -6.97
CA GLY A 69 6.10 0.20 -7.16
C GLY A 69 5.22 -0.40 -6.07
N LEU A 70 4.09 0.24 -5.83
CA LEU A 70 3.10 -0.18 -4.86
C LEU A 70 1.72 0.07 -5.43
N GLN A 71 0.83 -0.91 -5.32
CA GLN A 71 -0.57 -0.74 -5.65
C GLN A 71 -1.42 -0.95 -4.41
N ILE A 72 -2.32 -0.01 -4.15
CA ILE A 72 -3.32 -0.14 -3.09
C ILE A 72 -4.66 -0.38 -3.75
N ARG A 73 -5.34 -1.46 -3.34
CA ARG A 73 -6.70 -1.77 -3.76
C ARG A 73 -7.61 -1.70 -2.55
N VAL A 74 -8.72 -0.99 -2.68
CA VAL A 74 -9.68 -0.80 -1.61
C VAL A 74 -11.02 -1.36 -2.05
N ARG A 75 -11.60 -2.20 -1.21
CA ARG A 75 -12.90 -2.85 -1.49
C ARG A 75 -13.90 -2.50 -0.41
N SER A 76 -15.15 -2.21 -0.79
CA SER A 76 -16.24 -2.00 0.16
C SER A 76 -17.59 -2.26 -0.48
N ARG A 77 -18.66 -2.15 0.32
CA ARG A 77 -20.04 -2.38 -0.15
C ARG A 77 -20.54 -1.31 -1.10
N ASP A 78 -20.01 -0.08 -1.01
CA ASP A 78 -20.43 1.00 -1.88
C ASP A 78 -19.22 1.77 -2.41
N PHE A 79 -19.46 2.47 -3.53
CA PHE A 79 -18.41 3.20 -4.23
C PHE A 79 -17.83 4.33 -3.39
N GLU A 80 -18.69 5.09 -2.72
CA GLU A 80 -18.23 6.25 -1.95
C GLU A 80 -17.29 5.86 -0.82
N THR A 81 -17.62 4.80 -0.10
CA THR A 81 -16.80 4.31 1.01
C THR A 81 -15.43 3.86 0.53
N SER A 82 -15.37 3.10 -0.57
CA SER A 82 -14.09 2.65 -1.10
C SER A 82 -13.26 3.82 -1.64
N PHE A 83 -13.89 4.75 -2.34
CA PHE A 83 -13.19 5.92 -2.87
C PHE A 83 -12.66 6.82 -1.77
N LYS A 84 -13.44 7.07 -0.73
CA LYS A 84 -12.99 7.86 0.43
C LYS A 84 -11.80 7.23 1.13
N LYS A 85 -11.83 5.92 1.32
CA LYS A 85 -10.73 5.21 1.97
C LYS A 85 -9.48 5.21 1.10
N ALA A 86 -9.62 5.03 -0.19
CA ALA A 86 -8.51 5.12 -1.13
C ALA A 86 -7.90 6.53 -1.11
N THR A 87 -8.73 7.57 -1.06
CA THR A 87 -8.29 8.95 -0.95
C THR A 87 -7.54 9.21 0.36
N GLU A 88 -8.07 8.72 1.48
CA GLU A 88 -7.42 8.84 2.78
C GLU A 88 -6.03 8.21 2.78
N ALA A 89 -5.91 6.99 2.27
CA ALA A 89 -4.63 6.31 2.18
C ALA A 89 -3.66 7.05 1.24
N ALA A 90 -4.14 7.52 0.10
CA ALA A 90 -3.33 8.25 -0.86
C ALA A 90 -2.84 9.58 -0.28
N ASP A 91 -3.69 10.32 0.40
CA ASP A 91 -3.32 11.60 1.03
C ASP A 91 -2.30 11.38 2.14
N LYS A 92 -2.47 10.33 2.95
CA LYS A 92 -1.49 10.01 3.99
C LYS A 92 -0.13 9.70 3.39
N LEU A 93 -0.08 8.86 2.37
CA LEU A 93 1.18 8.51 1.72
C LEU A 93 1.81 9.71 1.02
N SER A 94 1.02 10.60 0.45
CA SER A 94 1.52 11.80 -0.23
C SER A 94 2.22 12.76 0.73
N THR A 95 1.85 12.73 2.01
CA THR A 95 2.49 13.56 3.04
C THR A 95 3.60 12.84 3.79
N THR A 96 3.84 11.56 3.47
CA THR A 96 4.85 10.77 4.14
C THR A 96 6.24 11.13 3.64
N ILE A 97 7.06 11.70 4.50
CA ILE A 97 8.44 12.08 4.21
C ILE A 97 9.31 11.68 5.39
N ARG A 98 10.35 10.88 5.12
CA ARG A 98 11.37 10.49 6.09
C ARG A 98 10.79 9.86 7.37
N GLU A 99 9.87 8.93 7.19
CA GLU A 99 9.26 8.20 8.31
C GLU A 99 9.97 6.86 8.52
N THR A 100 10.22 6.53 9.78
CA THR A 100 10.88 5.29 10.16
C THR A 100 9.82 4.24 10.53
N VAL A 101 9.99 3.03 9.98
CA VAL A 101 9.14 1.88 10.30
C VAL A 101 10.02 0.79 10.92
N THR A 102 9.58 0.26 12.07
CA THR A 102 10.24 -0.88 12.71
C THR A 102 9.38 -2.12 12.48
N MET A 103 9.99 -3.13 11.87
CA MET A 103 9.33 -4.40 11.60
C MET A 103 9.38 -5.30 12.83
N ASN A 104 8.62 -6.40 12.81
CA ASN A 104 8.49 -7.30 13.96
C ASN A 104 9.80 -7.96 14.38
N ASP A 105 10.75 -8.13 13.46
CA ASP A 105 12.06 -8.71 13.75
C ASP A 105 13.08 -7.68 14.23
N GLY A 106 12.68 -6.42 14.40
CA GLY A 106 13.55 -5.32 14.81
C GLY A 106 14.21 -4.56 13.66
N SER A 107 14.08 -5.04 12.43
CA SER A 107 14.61 -4.33 11.26
C SER A 107 13.94 -2.97 11.12
N LYS A 108 14.73 -1.95 10.75
CA LYS A 108 14.22 -0.59 10.58
C LYS A 108 14.38 -0.14 9.14
N TYR A 109 13.37 0.52 8.64
CA TYR A 109 13.34 1.07 7.29
C TYR A 109 12.93 2.53 7.33
N LEU A 110 13.60 3.34 6.52
CA LEU A 110 13.26 4.73 6.34
C LEU A 110 12.48 4.89 5.05
N ILE A 111 11.25 5.35 5.17
CA ILE A 111 10.44 5.71 4.00
C ILE A 111 10.83 7.15 3.66
N ASN A 112 11.63 7.33 2.62
CA ASN A 112 12.10 8.66 2.22
C ASN A 112 10.96 9.48 1.64
N ASN A 113 10.23 8.90 0.69
CA ASN A 113 9.02 9.49 0.15
C ASN A 113 8.19 8.43 -0.54
N VAL A 114 6.92 8.78 -0.81
CA VAL A 114 6.00 7.98 -1.60
C VAL A 114 5.33 8.93 -2.59
N SER A 115 5.40 8.60 -3.87
CA SER A 115 4.82 9.42 -4.92
C SER A 115 3.67 8.67 -5.60
N ARG A 116 2.52 9.31 -5.69
CA ARG A 116 1.40 8.76 -6.43
C ARG A 116 1.62 9.04 -7.93
N PHE A 117 1.57 8.01 -8.77
CA PHE A 117 1.72 8.20 -10.19
C PHE A 117 0.46 7.84 -11.00
N SER A 118 -0.63 7.51 -10.33
CA SER A 118 -1.92 7.32 -11.00
C SER A 118 -3.03 8.00 -10.20
N SER A 119 -4.11 8.33 -10.88
CA SER A 119 -5.34 8.73 -10.20
C SER A 119 -5.94 7.52 -9.48
N ILE A 120 -6.83 7.78 -8.52
CA ILE A 120 -7.61 6.71 -7.93
C ILE A 120 -8.57 6.20 -9.02
N LEU A 121 -8.41 4.94 -9.38
CA LEU A 121 -9.16 4.33 -10.48
C LEU A 121 -10.26 3.44 -9.94
N PRO A 122 -11.53 3.79 -10.18
CA PRO A 122 -12.62 2.87 -9.90
C PRO A 122 -12.52 1.66 -10.84
N MET A 123 -12.47 0.46 -10.27
CA MET A 123 -12.33 -0.77 -11.03
C MET A 123 -13.66 -1.51 -11.24
N GLY A 124 -14.77 -0.89 -10.81
CA GLY A 124 -16.09 -1.47 -10.94
C GLY A 124 -16.44 -2.40 -9.80
N VAL A 125 -17.22 -3.41 -10.10
CA VAL A 125 -17.78 -4.35 -9.12
C VAL A 125 -17.20 -5.72 -9.34
N GLU A 126 -16.76 -6.39 -8.27
CA GLU A 126 -16.35 -7.78 -8.36
C GLU A 126 -17.53 -8.67 -8.73
N PRO A 127 -17.39 -9.57 -9.72
CA PRO A 127 -18.54 -10.38 -10.20
C PRO A 127 -19.16 -11.29 -9.13
N GLU A 128 -18.35 -11.89 -8.26
CA GLU A 128 -18.83 -12.87 -7.28
C GLU A 128 -19.41 -12.22 -6.04
N THR A 129 -18.75 -11.21 -5.50
CA THR A 129 -19.12 -10.57 -4.24
C THR A 129 -20.01 -9.35 -4.42
N ARG A 130 -20.00 -8.75 -5.61
CA ARG A 130 -20.66 -7.48 -5.95
C ARG A 130 -20.17 -6.32 -5.09
N LEU A 131 -18.93 -6.39 -4.66
CA LEU A 131 -18.27 -5.32 -3.88
C LEU A 131 -17.52 -4.37 -4.83
N PHE A 132 -17.54 -3.08 -4.49
CA PHE A 132 -16.88 -2.06 -5.30
C PHE A 132 -15.38 -2.04 -5.00
N LEU A 133 -14.59 -1.86 -6.04
CA LEU A 133 -13.13 -1.88 -5.97
C LEU A 133 -12.55 -0.62 -6.57
N CYS A 134 -11.60 -0.01 -5.85
CA CYS A 134 -10.80 1.11 -6.33
C CYS A 134 -9.32 0.73 -6.22
N SER A 135 -8.50 1.28 -7.10
CA SER A 135 -7.06 1.09 -7.01
C SER A 135 -6.31 2.41 -7.20
N VAL A 136 -5.12 2.48 -6.64
CA VAL A 136 -4.21 3.62 -6.85
C VAL A 136 -2.78 3.10 -6.80
N ASN A 137 -1.91 3.66 -7.66
CA ASN A 137 -0.54 3.21 -7.81
C ASN A 137 0.44 4.27 -7.30
N PHE A 138 1.52 3.79 -6.69
CA PHE A 138 2.57 4.64 -6.14
C PHE A 138 3.94 4.10 -6.52
N THR A 139 4.93 4.98 -6.42
CA THR A 139 6.33 4.57 -6.32
C THR A 139 6.83 5.04 -4.96
N ALA A 140 7.73 4.28 -4.36
CA ALA A 140 8.28 4.59 -3.05
C ALA A 140 9.80 4.58 -3.10
N THR A 141 10.42 5.34 -2.21
CA THR A 141 11.87 5.29 -1.99
C THR A 141 12.09 4.91 -0.55
N ILE A 142 12.61 3.72 -0.32
CA ILE A 142 12.79 3.14 1.02
C ILE A 142 14.23 2.73 1.20
N THR A 143 14.80 3.06 2.35
CA THR A 143 16.18 2.72 2.71
C THR A 143 16.16 1.90 3.99
N GLU A 144 16.91 0.81 4.01
CA GLU A 144 17.14 0.03 5.23
C GLU A 144 18.16 0.75 6.12
N ILE A 145 17.87 0.88 7.40
CA ILE A 145 18.73 1.57 8.35
C ILE A 145 19.10 0.70 9.56
#